data_23625faf0d4c6a0b220a1a5895a2dc67
#
_entry.id   23625faf0d4c6a0b220a1a5895a2dc67
#
_cell.length_a   1.000
_cell.length_b   1.000
_cell.length_c   1.000
_cell.angle_alpha   90.00
_cell.angle_beta   90.00
_cell.angle_gamma   90.00
#
_symmetry.space_group_name_H-M   'P 1'
#
loop_
_entity.id
_entity.type
_entity.pdbx_description
1 polymer ?
#
loop_
_entity_poly.entity_id
_entity_poly.type
_entity_poly.pdbx_seq_one_letter_code
_entity_poly.pdbx_strand_id
1 'polypeptide(L)'
;MKLLSVLLALVLGAVPAAAQTVRTTIKPDGGIVLGQPLRVLVDVLFPGDMPRPPRVSLPEMPGAQILRYETQATTMNERIDGQSYVGQRFEFALYPRRGGTLEIPAAEVTLLDRSGGGTGHVAGTPSRIEVTVPAGVDPSKPVVSTTDLTLEQHWQPAPTGTFKAGDALVRTITRQAADVPGMAMLDLAFAAPAGVRLYVDPPQTDDRVERGDLTGRRTDRVTYVFERGGSFPIDTVVQPWWDLKGQRLRKADGLGATVAVAAVVAPPSSSARLELWLYAATTAAGTLALLLWAWPRVQAARAARRARWEASEPKAFRDLQKACRDGDARSVYRAFTVWRQRSDRAAALSSFAEEIESTVFAAAPWSQAQAQSFSERLALARRPTDRKADMIVLPPLNPVT
;
A
#
# COMPACT_ATOMS: atom_id res chain seq x y z
N MET A 1 -2.54 -91.06 54.30
CA MET A 1 -3.13 -91.00 52.93
C MET A 1 -4.17 -89.89 52.76
N LYS A 2 -4.94 -89.45 53.72
CA LYS A 2 -5.96 -88.39 53.58
C LYS A 2 -5.42 -86.96 53.43
N LEU A 3 -4.23 -86.64 53.94
CA LEU A 3 -3.57 -85.34 53.82
C LEU A 3 -2.95 -85.13 52.45
N LEU A 4 -2.48 -86.18 51.76
CA LEU A 4 -1.87 -86.10 50.44
C LEU A 4 -2.94 -85.90 49.37
N SER A 5 -4.17 -86.40 49.55
CA SER A 5 -5.30 -86.21 48.63
C SER A 5 -5.88 -84.84 48.70
N VAL A 6 -5.82 -84.14 49.85
CA VAL A 6 -6.28 -82.71 49.95
C VAL A 6 -5.28 -81.77 49.35
N LEU A 7 -3.97 -82.02 49.41
CA LEU A 7 -2.93 -81.20 48.78
C LEU A 7 -2.98 -81.35 47.29
N LEU A 8 -3.31 -82.51 46.71
CA LEU A 8 -3.44 -82.73 45.26
C LEU A 8 -4.68 -82.07 44.71
N ALA A 9 -5.76 -81.98 45.48
CA ALA A 9 -7.00 -81.28 45.05
C ALA A 9 -6.86 -79.75 45.06
N LEU A 10 -5.96 -79.17 45.88
CA LEU A 10 -5.69 -77.74 45.94
C LEU A 10 -4.81 -77.26 44.78
N VAL A 11 -4.01 -78.15 44.17
CA VAL A 11 -3.15 -77.77 43.00
C VAL A 11 -3.92 -77.80 41.66
N LEU A 12 -5.04 -78.49 41.56
CA LEU A 12 -5.83 -78.58 40.33
C LEU A 12 -6.87 -77.47 40.15
N GLY A 13 -7.00 -76.55 41.10
CA GLY A 13 -8.02 -75.47 41.07
C GLY A 13 -7.58 -74.07 40.65
N ALA A 14 -6.29 -73.88 40.35
CA ALA A 14 -5.83 -72.57 39.84
C ALA A 14 -6.11 -72.47 38.37
N VAL A 15 -7.38 -72.20 37.97
CA VAL A 15 -7.69 -71.73 36.66
C VAL A 15 -6.99 -70.36 36.51
N PRO A 16 -6.07 -70.20 35.58
CA PRO A 16 -5.45 -68.88 35.39
C PRO A 16 -6.56 -67.86 35.07
N ALA A 17 -6.73 -66.91 35.97
CA ALA A 17 -7.63 -65.80 35.67
C ALA A 17 -7.11 -65.14 34.40
N ALA A 18 -7.92 -65.18 33.30
CA ALA A 18 -7.56 -64.60 32.07
C ALA A 18 -7.39 -63.06 32.25
N ALA A 19 -6.15 -62.60 32.12
CA ALA A 19 -5.80 -61.20 32.31
C ALA A 19 -6.11 -60.40 31.05
N GLN A 20 -6.32 -59.12 31.23
CA GLN A 20 -6.41 -58.19 30.08
C GLN A 20 -5.11 -58.24 29.27
N THR A 21 -5.25 -58.27 27.95
CA THR A 21 -4.12 -58.32 27.02
C THR A 21 -3.95 -56.95 26.32
N VAL A 22 -2.77 -56.37 26.39
CA VAL A 22 -2.42 -55.16 25.65
C VAL A 22 -1.41 -55.54 24.56
N ARG A 23 -1.79 -55.34 23.32
CA ARG A 23 -0.97 -55.65 22.14
C ARG A 23 -0.67 -54.36 21.37
N THR A 24 0.59 -54.07 21.08
CA THR A 24 1.02 -52.95 20.28
C THR A 24 1.48 -53.44 18.91
N THR A 25 0.94 -52.86 17.83
CA THR A 25 1.31 -53.14 16.45
C THR A 25 1.71 -51.85 15.75
N ILE A 26 2.80 -51.87 15.00
CA ILE A 26 3.31 -50.70 14.28
C ILE A 26 3.18 -51.00 12.78
N LYS A 27 2.68 -50.00 12.03
CA LYS A 27 2.56 -50.10 10.56
C LYS A 27 3.14 -48.85 9.89
N PRO A 28 3.92 -49.05 8.81
CA PRO A 28 4.41 -50.31 8.29
C PRO A 28 5.35 -50.98 9.27
N ASP A 29 5.51 -52.31 9.14
CA ASP A 29 6.33 -53.14 10.03
C ASP A 29 7.84 -53.12 9.66
N GLY A 30 8.21 -52.50 8.54
CA GLY A 30 9.58 -52.34 8.06
C GLY A 30 9.72 -51.33 6.96
N GLY A 31 10.98 -51.09 6.54
CA GLY A 31 11.27 -50.08 5.48
C GLY A 31 10.97 -48.65 5.92
N ILE A 32 11.06 -48.36 7.23
CA ILE A 32 10.70 -47.07 7.79
C ILE A 32 11.78 -46.02 7.44
N VAL A 33 11.36 -44.88 6.95
CA VAL A 33 12.25 -43.76 6.62
C VAL A 33 11.99 -42.55 7.51
N LEU A 34 12.99 -41.69 7.62
CA LEU A 34 12.90 -40.45 8.38
C LEU A 34 11.69 -39.59 7.92
N GLY A 35 10.87 -39.14 8.86
CA GLY A 35 9.70 -38.30 8.59
C GLY A 35 8.45 -39.06 8.07
N GLN A 36 8.54 -40.38 7.87
CA GLN A 36 7.41 -41.20 7.44
C GLN A 36 6.37 -41.33 8.56
N PRO A 37 5.08 -41.13 8.28
CA PRO A 37 4.00 -41.40 9.24
C PRO A 37 3.91 -42.88 9.53
N LEU A 38 3.92 -43.25 10.82
CA LEU A 38 3.70 -44.61 11.32
C LEU A 38 2.40 -44.62 12.08
N ARG A 39 1.65 -45.71 11.95
CA ARG A 39 0.46 -45.98 12.75
C ARG A 39 0.82 -46.93 13.87
N VAL A 40 0.72 -46.48 15.12
CA VAL A 40 0.88 -47.32 16.32
C VAL A 40 -0.50 -47.70 16.81
N LEU A 41 -0.86 -48.96 16.63
CA LEU A 41 -2.14 -49.53 17.01
C LEU A 41 -1.99 -50.20 18.37
N VAL A 42 -2.78 -49.78 19.36
CA VAL A 42 -2.81 -50.36 20.70
C VAL A 42 -4.17 -51.04 20.88
N ASP A 43 -4.16 -52.37 20.90
CA ASP A 43 -5.34 -53.19 21.15
C ASP A 43 -5.39 -53.53 22.64
N VAL A 44 -6.48 -53.19 23.32
CA VAL A 44 -6.74 -53.57 24.72
C VAL A 44 -7.92 -54.54 24.73
N LEU A 45 -7.63 -55.79 25.06
CA LEU A 45 -8.54 -56.92 25.01
C LEU A 45 -8.91 -57.41 26.41
N PHE A 46 -10.18 -57.57 26.66
CA PHE A 46 -10.76 -58.07 27.91
C PHE A 46 -11.34 -59.46 27.68
N PRO A 47 -11.06 -60.44 28.57
CA PRO A 47 -11.67 -61.72 28.49
C PRO A 47 -13.16 -61.62 28.83
N GLY A 48 -14.02 -62.01 27.90
CA GLY A 48 -15.48 -62.03 28.05
C GLY A 48 -16.15 -60.67 27.86
N ASP A 49 -16.10 -59.80 28.87
CA ASP A 49 -16.83 -58.52 28.84
C ASP A 49 -15.86 -57.33 29.12
N MET A 50 -16.09 -56.23 28.46
CA MET A 50 -15.40 -54.97 28.69
C MET A 50 -16.31 -54.02 29.49
N PRO A 51 -16.04 -53.79 30.77
CA PRO A 51 -16.93 -53.00 31.64
C PRO A 51 -17.11 -51.58 31.13
N ARG A 52 -16.02 -50.96 30.67
CA ARG A 52 -15.97 -49.64 30.06
C ARG A 52 -14.72 -49.49 29.19
N PRO A 53 -14.76 -48.65 28.12
CA PRO A 53 -13.58 -48.31 27.33
C PRO A 53 -12.42 -47.83 28.21
N PRO A 54 -11.22 -48.42 28.11
CA PRO A 54 -10.06 -47.98 28.91
C PRO A 54 -9.52 -46.65 28.42
N ARG A 55 -8.73 -45.96 29.25
CA ARG A 55 -7.93 -44.83 28.82
C ARG A 55 -6.56 -45.33 28.43
N VAL A 56 -6.13 -44.94 27.21
CA VAL A 56 -4.83 -45.34 26.67
C VAL A 56 -4.03 -44.10 26.34
N SER A 57 -2.78 -44.07 26.80
CA SER A 57 -1.79 -43.06 26.43
C SER A 57 -0.51 -43.73 25.94
N LEU A 58 0.18 -43.06 25.03
CA LEU A 58 1.52 -43.44 24.63
C LEU A 58 2.46 -42.33 25.09
N PRO A 59 3.43 -42.62 25.98
CA PRO A 59 4.33 -41.63 26.53
C PRO A 59 5.16 -40.96 25.41
N GLU A 60 5.52 -39.69 25.61
CA GLU A 60 6.45 -38.99 24.72
C GLU A 60 7.81 -39.70 24.71
N MET A 61 8.48 -39.63 23.55
CA MET A 61 9.78 -40.26 23.35
C MET A 61 10.75 -39.33 22.61
N PRO A 62 12.06 -39.42 22.94
CA PRO A 62 13.06 -38.66 22.20
C PRO A 62 13.19 -39.15 20.75
N GLY A 63 13.24 -38.20 19.80
CA GLY A 63 13.48 -38.49 18.39
C GLY A 63 12.28 -38.91 17.57
N ALA A 64 11.07 -38.82 18.12
CA ALA A 64 9.82 -38.91 17.35
C ALA A 64 8.75 -37.97 17.93
N GLN A 65 7.82 -37.59 17.11
CA GLN A 65 6.62 -36.87 17.51
C GLN A 65 5.44 -37.85 17.50
N ILE A 66 4.67 -37.88 18.58
CA ILE A 66 3.47 -38.68 18.69
C ILE A 66 2.26 -37.76 18.67
N LEU A 67 1.30 -38.06 17.80
CA LEU A 67 0.02 -37.36 17.72
C LEU A 67 -1.10 -38.39 17.96
N ARG A 68 -2.06 -38.00 18.77
CA ARG A 68 -3.30 -38.76 18.94
C ARG A 68 -4.39 -38.04 18.16
N TYR A 69 -4.95 -38.72 17.16
CA TYR A 69 -6.18 -38.23 16.54
C TYR A 69 -7.36 -38.61 17.46
N GLU A 70 -8.31 -37.70 17.61
CA GLU A 70 -9.57 -37.98 18.30
C GLU A 70 -10.49 -38.84 17.40
N THR A 71 -9.95 -39.97 16.96
CA THR A 71 -10.77 -41.00 16.29
C THR A 71 -11.43 -41.85 17.38
N GLN A 72 -12.70 -42.18 17.16
CA GLN A 72 -13.39 -43.14 18.03
C GLN A 72 -12.62 -44.45 17.99
N ALA A 73 -12.26 -44.98 19.18
CA ALA A 73 -11.60 -46.27 19.30
C ALA A 73 -12.49 -47.36 18.64
N THR A 74 -11.90 -48.20 17.81
CA THR A 74 -12.62 -49.25 17.09
C THR A 74 -12.87 -50.43 18.02
N THR A 75 -14.13 -50.84 18.21
CA THR A 75 -14.45 -52.02 18.98
C THR A 75 -14.03 -53.26 18.23
N MET A 76 -13.44 -54.22 18.96
CA MET A 76 -12.92 -55.47 18.41
C MET A 76 -13.50 -56.67 19.17
N ASN A 77 -13.73 -57.72 18.46
CA ASN A 77 -14.03 -59.03 19.02
C ASN A 77 -13.04 -60.01 18.42
N GLU A 78 -12.31 -60.71 19.28
CA GLU A 78 -11.26 -61.67 18.86
C GLU A 78 -11.36 -62.94 19.68
N ARG A 79 -11.01 -64.08 19.13
CA ARG A 79 -10.88 -65.34 19.88
C ARG A 79 -9.40 -65.72 19.97
N ILE A 80 -8.90 -65.79 21.18
CA ILE A 80 -7.50 -66.15 21.47
C ILE A 80 -7.53 -67.43 22.30
N ASP A 81 -6.84 -68.46 21.84
CA ASP A 81 -6.77 -69.80 22.49
C ASP A 81 -8.15 -70.37 22.88
N GLY A 82 -9.15 -70.19 22.02
CA GLY A 82 -10.50 -70.66 22.26
C GLY A 82 -11.38 -69.77 23.13
N GLN A 83 -10.83 -68.77 23.79
CA GLN A 83 -11.55 -67.80 24.62
C GLN A 83 -11.91 -66.52 23.84
N SER A 84 -13.15 -66.01 24.06
CA SER A 84 -13.61 -64.78 23.43
C SER A 84 -13.12 -63.56 24.20
N TYR A 85 -12.59 -62.57 23.47
CA TYR A 85 -12.16 -61.30 23.97
C TYR A 85 -12.94 -60.18 23.29
N VAL A 86 -13.33 -59.18 24.06
CA VAL A 86 -13.90 -57.91 23.61
C VAL A 86 -12.95 -56.82 23.93
N GLY A 87 -12.68 -55.92 23.04
CA GLY A 87 -11.72 -54.85 23.31
C GLY A 87 -11.88 -53.64 22.39
N GLN A 88 -10.92 -52.75 22.51
CA GLN A 88 -10.83 -51.56 21.66
C GLN A 88 -9.42 -51.38 21.12
N ARG A 89 -9.36 -50.92 19.87
CA ARG A 89 -8.13 -50.47 19.22
C ARG A 89 -8.04 -48.98 19.28
N PHE A 90 -6.92 -48.50 19.79
CA PHE A 90 -6.52 -47.08 19.82
C PHE A 90 -5.41 -46.85 18.81
N GLU A 91 -5.51 -45.74 18.06
CA GLU A 91 -4.54 -45.41 17.04
C GLU A 91 -3.78 -44.13 17.40
N PHE A 92 -2.44 -44.17 17.26
CA PHE A 92 -1.55 -43.07 17.42
C PHE A 92 -0.74 -42.92 16.14
N ALA A 93 -0.49 -41.70 15.69
CA ALA A 93 0.44 -41.39 14.60
C ALA A 93 1.80 -41.04 15.21
N LEU A 94 2.86 -41.69 14.74
CA LEU A 94 4.21 -41.46 15.13
C LEU A 94 5.05 -41.00 13.92
N TYR A 95 5.78 -39.89 14.08
CA TYR A 95 6.63 -39.31 13.06
C TYR A 95 8.09 -39.31 13.52
N PRO A 96 8.95 -40.21 13.00
CA PRO A 96 10.36 -40.23 13.32
C PRO A 96 11.04 -38.92 12.91
N ARG A 97 11.78 -38.35 13.87
CA ARG A 97 12.50 -37.08 13.66
C ARG A 97 14.02 -37.26 13.58
N ARG A 98 14.51 -38.48 13.78
CA ARG A 98 15.93 -38.89 13.63
C ARG A 98 16.04 -40.28 13.03
N GLY A 99 17.15 -40.55 12.38
CA GLY A 99 17.50 -41.89 11.90
C GLY A 99 18.04 -42.78 13.00
N GLY A 100 18.19 -44.05 12.68
CA GLY A 100 18.66 -45.11 13.58
C GLY A 100 17.55 -45.75 14.39
N THR A 101 17.95 -46.49 15.43
CA THR A 101 17.03 -47.23 16.28
C THR A 101 16.21 -46.28 17.17
N LEU A 102 14.89 -46.41 17.14
CA LEU A 102 13.96 -45.75 18.03
C LEU A 102 13.24 -46.78 18.92
N GLU A 103 13.20 -46.52 20.23
CA GLU A 103 12.48 -47.37 21.20
C GLU A 103 11.14 -46.69 21.50
N ILE A 104 10.05 -47.33 21.06
CA ILE A 104 8.69 -46.88 21.32
C ILE A 104 8.29 -47.38 22.68
N PRO A 105 7.94 -46.47 23.62
CA PRO A 105 7.61 -46.86 24.98
C PRO A 105 6.33 -47.75 25.02
N ALA A 106 6.19 -48.50 26.07
CA ALA A 106 4.99 -49.27 26.34
C ALA A 106 3.78 -48.32 26.47
N ALA A 107 2.67 -48.67 25.84
CA ALA A 107 1.43 -47.94 26.04
C ALA A 107 0.94 -48.12 27.49
N GLU A 108 0.50 -47.00 28.08
CA GLU A 108 -0.09 -46.98 29.43
C GLU A 108 -1.59 -47.09 29.34
N VAL A 109 -2.17 -48.07 29.99
CA VAL A 109 -3.60 -48.35 29.94
C VAL A 109 -4.19 -48.25 31.36
N THR A 110 -5.13 -47.36 31.57
CA THR A 110 -5.93 -47.26 32.78
C THR A 110 -7.28 -47.99 32.56
N LEU A 111 -7.48 -49.05 33.29
CA LEU A 111 -8.74 -49.81 33.28
C LEU A 111 -9.80 -49.05 34.08
N LEU A 112 -11.04 -49.08 33.58
CA LEU A 112 -12.16 -48.37 34.20
C LEU A 112 -13.28 -49.35 34.57
N ASP A 113 -13.92 -49.16 35.71
CA ASP A 113 -15.17 -49.82 36.08
C ASP A 113 -16.39 -49.20 35.32
N ARG A 114 -17.56 -49.78 35.55
CA ARG A 114 -18.81 -49.29 34.93
C ARG A 114 -19.19 -47.86 35.36
N SER A 115 -18.74 -47.43 36.54
CA SER A 115 -18.95 -46.08 37.04
C SER A 115 -17.97 -45.06 36.44
N GLY A 116 -16.86 -45.50 35.84
CA GLY A 116 -15.77 -44.70 35.29
C GLY A 116 -14.61 -44.45 36.25
N GLY A 117 -14.62 -45.13 37.42
CA GLY A 117 -13.51 -45.16 38.36
C GLY A 117 -12.36 -46.02 37.83
N GLY A 118 -11.11 -45.62 38.12
CA GLY A 118 -9.92 -46.40 37.75
C GLY A 118 -9.83 -47.66 38.63
N THR A 119 -9.72 -48.84 38.01
CA THR A 119 -9.61 -50.12 38.70
C THR A 119 -8.20 -50.72 38.67
N GLY A 120 -7.34 -50.21 37.80
CA GLY A 120 -5.96 -50.69 37.69
C GLY A 120 -5.24 -50.09 36.49
N HIS A 121 -3.94 -50.34 36.41
CA HIS A 121 -3.08 -49.96 35.33
C HIS A 121 -2.42 -51.18 34.70
N VAL A 122 -2.41 -51.23 33.37
CA VAL A 122 -1.70 -52.26 32.61
C VAL A 122 -0.80 -51.59 31.62
N ALA A 123 0.40 -52.05 31.45
CA ALA A 123 1.31 -51.56 30.42
C ALA A 123 1.35 -52.53 29.23
N GLY A 124 1.46 -51.97 28.02
CA GLY A 124 1.77 -52.75 26.83
C GLY A 124 3.22 -53.23 26.82
N THR A 125 3.65 -53.75 25.67
CA THR A 125 5.06 -54.13 25.46
C THR A 125 5.76 -53.03 24.69
N PRO A 126 6.96 -52.55 25.09
CA PRO A 126 7.74 -51.61 24.33
C PRO A 126 8.16 -52.25 22.99
N SER A 127 8.29 -51.39 21.95
CA SER A 127 8.64 -51.85 20.62
C SER A 127 9.87 -51.11 20.11
N ARG A 128 10.62 -51.73 19.19
CA ARG A 128 11.81 -51.15 18.59
C ARG A 128 11.61 -51.06 17.08
N ILE A 129 11.93 -49.92 16.49
CA ILE A 129 11.92 -49.72 15.06
C ILE A 129 13.27 -49.21 14.57
N GLU A 130 13.60 -49.52 13.33
CA GLU A 130 14.80 -49.00 12.65
C GLU A 130 14.38 -47.98 11.61
N VAL A 131 14.88 -46.74 11.72
CA VAL A 131 14.57 -45.61 10.84
C VAL A 131 15.76 -45.32 9.93
N THR A 132 15.56 -45.50 8.64
CA THR A 132 16.58 -45.21 7.62
C THR A 132 16.52 -43.74 7.22
N VAL A 133 17.69 -43.11 7.09
CA VAL A 133 17.81 -41.80 6.47
C VAL A 133 17.92 -41.99 4.95
N PRO A 134 16.97 -41.49 4.13
CA PRO A 134 17.02 -41.69 2.69
C PRO A 134 18.21 -40.96 2.05
N ALA A 135 18.68 -41.46 0.92
CA ALA A 135 19.76 -40.84 0.18
C ALA A 135 19.42 -39.39 -0.27
N GLY A 136 20.33 -38.45 -0.01
CA GLY A 136 20.16 -37.04 -0.33
C GLY A 136 19.33 -36.25 0.69
N VAL A 137 18.82 -36.88 1.75
CA VAL A 137 18.14 -36.21 2.86
C VAL A 137 19.19 -35.82 3.91
N ASP A 138 19.17 -34.56 4.32
CA ASP A 138 19.98 -34.06 5.43
C ASP A 138 19.28 -34.39 6.76
N PRO A 139 19.85 -35.28 7.59
CA PRO A 139 19.20 -35.69 8.83
C PRO A 139 19.15 -34.61 9.91
N SER A 140 19.88 -33.50 9.73
CA SER A 140 19.83 -32.36 10.65
C SER A 140 18.63 -31.46 10.36
N LYS A 141 17.99 -31.62 9.21
CA LYS A 141 16.83 -30.86 8.78
C LYS A 141 15.56 -31.73 8.80
N PRO A 142 14.46 -31.18 9.24
CA PRO A 142 13.21 -31.93 9.21
C PRO A 142 12.76 -32.20 7.76
N VAL A 143 12.28 -33.39 7.47
CA VAL A 143 11.75 -33.81 6.17
C VAL A 143 10.35 -34.40 6.36
N VAL A 144 9.45 -34.05 5.50
CA VAL A 144 8.13 -34.70 5.39
C VAL A 144 8.28 -35.87 4.41
N SER A 145 7.94 -37.09 4.83
CA SER A 145 7.89 -38.26 3.98
C SER A 145 6.43 -38.68 3.77
N THR A 146 5.95 -38.64 2.56
CA THR A 146 4.55 -38.92 2.20
C THR A 146 4.43 -39.52 0.82
N THR A 147 3.27 -40.04 0.48
CA THR A 147 2.96 -40.58 -0.85
C THR A 147 2.56 -39.50 -1.84
N ASP A 148 2.12 -38.32 -1.36
CA ASP A 148 1.76 -37.18 -2.18
C ASP A 148 1.84 -35.87 -1.38
N LEU A 149 2.45 -34.84 -1.99
CA LEU A 149 2.50 -33.50 -1.43
C LEU A 149 2.31 -32.48 -2.54
N THR A 150 1.35 -31.59 -2.35
CA THR A 150 1.07 -30.48 -3.24
C THR A 150 1.31 -29.15 -2.54
N LEU A 151 1.74 -28.13 -3.28
CA LEU A 151 1.88 -26.76 -2.84
C LEU A 151 1.21 -25.84 -3.85
N GLU A 152 0.23 -25.08 -3.38
CA GLU A 152 -0.46 -24.05 -4.14
C GLU A 152 -0.15 -22.69 -3.53
N GLN A 153 0.00 -21.67 -4.37
CA GLN A 153 0.20 -20.31 -3.89
C GLN A 153 -0.75 -19.32 -4.54
N HIS A 154 -1.11 -18.32 -3.77
CA HIS A 154 -1.94 -17.21 -4.21
C HIS A 154 -1.33 -15.89 -3.73
N TRP A 155 -1.31 -14.89 -4.65
CA TRP A 155 -0.84 -13.54 -4.36
C TRP A 155 -1.99 -12.55 -4.40
N GLN A 156 -2.06 -11.63 -3.44
CA GLN A 156 -3.10 -10.60 -3.38
C GLN A 156 -2.52 -9.27 -2.90
N PRO A 157 -2.58 -8.23 -3.76
CA PRO A 157 -2.92 -8.26 -5.19
C PRO A 157 -1.91 -9.07 -6.03
N ALA A 158 -2.08 -9.14 -7.34
CA ALA A 158 -1.10 -9.81 -8.20
C ALA A 158 0.26 -9.09 -8.13
N PRO A 159 1.41 -9.80 -8.08
CA PRO A 159 2.73 -9.19 -7.93
C PRO A 159 3.15 -8.33 -9.15
N THR A 160 2.49 -8.49 -10.29
CA THR A 160 2.65 -7.67 -11.50
C THR A 160 1.86 -6.35 -11.45
N GLY A 161 1.13 -6.08 -10.35
CA GLY A 161 0.36 -4.85 -10.15
C GLY A 161 1.24 -3.61 -9.96
N THR A 162 0.60 -2.45 -9.92
CA THR A 162 1.27 -1.18 -9.60
C THR A 162 1.27 -0.97 -8.11
N PHE A 163 2.45 -0.92 -7.50
CA PHE A 163 2.64 -0.71 -6.07
C PHE A 163 3.27 0.66 -5.79
N LYS A 164 3.00 1.19 -4.59
CA LYS A 164 3.60 2.41 -4.03
C LYS A 164 4.20 2.09 -2.66
N ALA A 165 5.08 2.94 -2.17
CA ALA A 165 5.57 2.84 -0.80
C ALA A 165 4.38 2.93 0.18
N GLY A 166 4.32 2.01 1.14
CA GLY A 166 3.21 1.79 2.07
C GLY A 166 2.24 0.69 1.65
N ASP A 167 2.24 0.26 0.40
CA ASP A 167 1.37 -0.83 -0.07
C ASP A 167 1.86 -2.18 0.46
N ALA A 168 0.91 -3.11 0.58
CA ALA A 168 1.15 -4.47 1.03
C ALA A 168 0.83 -5.49 -0.07
N LEU A 169 1.63 -6.56 -0.11
CA LEU A 169 1.44 -7.74 -0.94
C LEU A 169 1.31 -8.96 -0.04
N VAL A 170 0.20 -9.67 -0.11
CA VAL A 170 -0.06 -10.87 0.66
C VAL A 170 0.23 -12.09 -0.19
N ARG A 171 1.03 -13.01 0.35
CA ARG A 171 1.28 -14.34 -0.23
C ARG A 171 0.65 -15.39 0.67
N THR A 172 -0.26 -16.19 0.14
CA THR A 172 -0.87 -17.33 0.82
C THR A 172 -0.34 -18.60 0.16
N ILE A 173 0.22 -19.50 0.96
CA ILE A 173 0.74 -20.80 0.52
C ILE A 173 -0.05 -21.88 1.22
N THR A 174 -0.71 -22.73 0.45
CA THR A 174 -1.44 -23.90 0.96
C THR A 174 -0.69 -25.16 0.56
N ARG A 175 -0.37 -25.98 1.55
CA ARG A 175 0.26 -27.27 1.36
C ARG A 175 -0.72 -28.36 1.79
N GLN A 176 -0.78 -29.45 1.02
CA GLN A 176 -1.57 -30.63 1.36
C GLN A 176 -0.66 -31.86 1.26
N ALA A 177 -0.79 -32.78 2.19
CA ALA A 177 -0.04 -34.02 2.18
C ALA A 177 -0.91 -35.20 2.62
N ALA A 178 -0.67 -36.36 2.01
CA ALA A 178 -1.31 -37.60 2.39
C ALA A 178 -0.67 -38.17 3.66
N ASP A 179 -1.50 -38.61 4.59
CA ASP A 179 -1.12 -39.23 5.88
C ASP A 179 -0.21 -38.38 6.80
N VAL A 180 -0.04 -37.10 6.49
CA VAL A 180 0.75 -36.16 7.30
C VAL A 180 -0.15 -35.02 7.74
N PRO A 181 -0.39 -34.81 9.03
CA PRO A 181 -1.20 -33.71 9.50
C PRO A 181 -0.55 -32.35 9.21
N GLY A 182 -1.35 -31.32 9.08
CA GLY A 182 -0.86 -29.97 8.79
C GLY A 182 0.14 -29.48 9.83
N MET A 183 -0.04 -29.79 11.10
CA MET A 183 0.90 -29.41 12.16
C MET A 183 2.25 -30.15 12.12
N ALA A 184 2.32 -31.31 11.46
CA ALA A 184 3.58 -32.02 11.24
C ALA A 184 4.36 -31.51 10.02
N MET A 185 3.74 -30.69 9.16
CA MET A 185 4.42 -29.99 8.09
C MET A 185 5.27 -28.87 8.66
N LEU A 186 6.50 -28.76 8.15
CA LEU A 186 7.49 -27.82 8.64
C LEU A 186 7.14 -26.37 8.37
N ASP A 187 7.68 -25.48 9.17
CA ASP A 187 7.62 -24.06 8.90
C ASP A 187 8.39 -23.71 7.63
N LEU A 188 7.78 -22.93 6.77
CA LEU A 188 8.45 -22.41 5.60
C LEU A 188 9.32 -21.21 5.99
N ALA A 189 10.53 -21.15 5.42
CA ALA A 189 11.39 -20.00 5.60
C ALA A 189 10.97 -18.88 4.64
N PHE A 190 10.57 -17.74 5.20
CA PHE A 190 10.26 -16.54 4.45
C PHE A 190 11.33 -15.49 4.69
N ALA A 191 11.73 -14.83 3.62
CA ALA A 191 12.67 -13.72 3.66
C ALA A 191 12.11 -12.50 2.90
N ALA A 192 12.58 -11.33 3.26
CA ALA A 192 12.28 -10.10 2.55
C ALA A 192 13.56 -9.31 2.26
N PRO A 193 13.69 -8.68 1.09
CA PRO A 193 14.83 -7.83 0.77
C PRO A 193 14.79 -6.52 1.59
N ALA A 194 15.93 -5.84 1.65
CA ALA A 194 16.05 -4.56 2.35
C ALA A 194 15.08 -3.49 1.80
N GLY A 195 14.25 -2.89 2.68
CA GLY A 195 13.19 -1.96 2.32
C GLY A 195 11.81 -2.61 2.12
N VAL A 196 11.69 -3.88 2.52
CA VAL A 196 10.42 -4.59 2.62
C VAL A 196 10.28 -5.16 4.02
N ARG A 197 9.20 -4.81 4.71
CA ARG A 197 8.87 -5.36 6.02
C ARG A 197 8.05 -6.62 5.85
N LEU A 198 8.43 -7.65 6.60
CA LEU A 198 7.80 -8.97 6.55
C LEU A 198 6.96 -9.20 7.80
N TYR A 199 5.72 -9.65 7.59
CA TYR A 199 4.84 -10.14 8.65
C TYR A 199 4.40 -11.54 8.28
N VAL A 200 4.64 -12.49 9.18
CA VAL A 200 4.25 -13.90 9.02
C VAL A 200 3.13 -14.17 10.00
N ASP A 201 1.97 -14.55 9.50
CA ASP A 201 0.83 -14.92 10.33
C ASP A 201 1.05 -16.32 10.94
N PRO A 202 0.44 -16.65 12.09
CA PRO A 202 0.42 -18.02 12.59
C PRO A 202 -0.18 -18.96 11.53
N PRO A 203 0.45 -20.13 11.30
CA PRO A 203 -0.04 -21.09 10.32
C PRO A 203 -1.42 -21.63 10.71
N GLN A 204 -2.26 -21.88 9.71
CA GLN A 204 -3.56 -22.50 9.90
C GLN A 204 -3.51 -23.95 9.40
N THR A 205 -4.06 -24.88 10.17
CA THR A 205 -4.16 -26.29 9.81
C THR A 205 -5.62 -26.71 9.71
N ASP A 206 -5.95 -27.50 8.70
CA ASP A 206 -7.29 -28.06 8.45
C ASP A 206 -7.12 -29.50 7.95
N ASP A 207 -7.09 -30.43 8.88
CA ASP A 207 -6.87 -31.85 8.58
C ASP A 207 -8.21 -32.53 8.33
N ARG A 208 -8.27 -33.35 7.29
CA ARG A 208 -9.46 -34.11 6.94
C ARG A 208 -9.19 -35.60 6.98
N VAL A 209 -10.09 -36.32 7.61
CA VAL A 209 -10.05 -37.79 7.62
C VAL A 209 -11.28 -38.31 6.84
N GLU A 210 -11.04 -38.95 5.71
CA GLU A 210 -12.09 -39.55 4.89
C GLU A 210 -11.80 -41.06 4.76
N ARG A 211 -12.76 -41.91 5.23
CA ARG A 211 -12.66 -43.38 5.13
C ARG A 211 -11.38 -43.96 5.79
N GLY A 212 -10.79 -43.25 6.77
CA GLY A 212 -9.57 -43.66 7.42
C GLY A 212 -8.28 -43.10 6.83
N ASP A 213 -8.34 -42.44 5.68
CA ASP A 213 -7.21 -41.74 5.05
C ASP A 213 -7.15 -40.29 5.56
N LEU A 214 -6.00 -39.90 6.06
CA LEU A 214 -5.75 -38.53 6.51
C LEU A 214 -5.21 -37.69 5.34
N THR A 215 -5.80 -36.53 5.12
CA THR A 215 -5.21 -35.47 4.30
C THR A 215 -4.96 -34.26 5.20
N GLY A 216 -3.71 -34.01 5.48
CA GLY A 216 -3.34 -32.82 6.24
C GLY A 216 -3.20 -31.63 5.32
N ARG A 217 -3.70 -30.48 5.79
CA ARG A 217 -3.63 -29.19 5.09
C ARG A 217 -3.05 -28.14 5.99
N ARG A 218 -2.05 -27.40 5.48
CA ARG A 218 -1.48 -26.25 6.19
C ARG A 218 -1.46 -25.03 5.26
N THR A 219 -1.93 -23.92 5.79
CA THR A 219 -1.91 -22.63 5.10
C THR A 219 -1.02 -21.66 5.86
N ASP A 220 0.00 -21.17 5.19
CA ASP A 220 0.91 -20.13 5.66
C ASP A 220 0.59 -18.82 4.93
N ARG A 221 0.43 -17.72 5.66
CA ARG A 221 0.13 -16.41 5.13
C ARG A 221 1.22 -15.42 5.51
N VAL A 222 1.71 -14.70 4.52
CA VAL A 222 2.81 -13.75 4.68
C VAL A 222 2.46 -12.43 4.00
N THR A 223 2.71 -11.34 4.70
CA THR A 223 2.47 -9.98 4.21
C THR A 223 3.80 -9.25 4.03
N TYR A 224 4.06 -8.76 2.83
CA TYR A 224 5.20 -7.93 2.47
C TYR A 224 4.73 -6.48 2.37
N VAL A 225 5.30 -5.57 3.18
CA VAL A 225 4.99 -4.13 3.15
C VAL A 225 6.18 -3.38 2.58
N PHE A 226 5.99 -2.67 1.47
CA PHE A 226 7.06 -1.96 0.78
C PHE A 226 7.28 -0.59 1.42
N GLU A 227 8.47 -0.35 1.98
CA GLU A 227 8.78 0.90 2.70
C GLU A 227 9.27 2.03 1.77
N ARG A 228 9.71 1.70 0.57
CA ARG A 228 10.25 2.65 -0.43
C ARG A 228 10.00 2.18 -1.85
N GLY A 229 10.18 3.05 -2.82
CA GLY A 229 10.18 2.70 -4.23
C GLY A 229 11.41 1.88 -4.62
N GLY A 230 11.28 1.06 -5.64
CA GLY A 230 12.34 0.20 -6.16
C GLY A 230 11.82 -1.10 -6.76
N SER A 231 12.74 -2.01 -7.08
CA SER A 231 12.44 -3.36 -7.53
C SER A 231 12.85 -4.35 -6.43
N PHE A 232 11.90 -5.18 -6.00
CA PHE A 232 12.07 -6.07 -4.85
C PHE A 232 11.85 -7.52 -5.29
N PRO A 233 12.92 -8.34 -5.34
CA PRO A 233 12.78 -9.76 -5.56
C PRO A 233 12.28 -10.43 -4.28
N ILE A 234 11.21 -11.20 -4.39
CA ILE A 234 10.70 -12.09 -3.34
C ILE A 234 11.05 -13.50 -3.74
N ASP A 235 11.72 -14.21 -2.83
CA ASP A 235 12.30 -15.51 -3.12
C ASP A 235 11.25 -16.63 -3.31
N THR A 236 11.67 -17.64 -4.06
CA THR A 236 10.98 -18.93 -4.15
C THR A 236 11.02 -19.62 -2.78
N VAL A 237 9.89 -20.12 -2.35
CA VAL A 237 9.81 -20.96 -1.15
C VAL A 237 9.76 -22.42 -1.57
N VAL A 238 10.60 -23.23 -0.93
CA VAL A 238 10.79 -24.65 -1.29
C VAL A 238 10.42 -25.52 -0.11
N GLN A 239 9.51 -26.48 -0.31
CA GLN A 239 9.21 -27.57 0.61
C GLN A 239 9.86 -28.86 0.09
N PRO A 240 11.00 -29.30 0.65
CA PRO A 240 11.54 -30.62 0.34
C PRO A 240 10.72 -31.71 1.00
N TRP A 241 10.51 -32.81 0.31
CA TRP A 241 9.79 -33.96 0.85
C TRP A 241 10.29 -35.26 0.21
N TRP A 242 10.19 -36.35 0.95
CA TRP A 242 10.52 -37.67 0.46
C TRP A 242 9.27 -38.37 -0.10
N ASP A 243 9.31 -38.72 -1.37
CA ASP A 243 8.26 -39.44 -2.07
C ASP A 243 8.36 -40.94 -1.72
N LEU A 244 7.47 -41.43 -0.87
CA LEU A 244 7.42 -42.82 -0.43
C LEU A 244 7.12 -43.81 -1.58
N LYS A 245 6.38 -43.40 -2.60
CA LYS A 245 6.09 -44.21 -3.77
C LYS A 245 7.24 -44.25 -4.74
N GLY A 246 7.81 -43.07 -5.03
CA GLY A 246 8.91 -42.93 -5.98
C GLY A 246 10.28 -43.17 -5.40
N GLN A 247 10.41 -43.35 -4.07
CA GLN A 247 11.66 -43.51 -3.31
C GLN A 247 12.74 -42.50 -3.70
N ARG A 248 12.36 -41.22 -3.76
CA ARG A 248 13.21 -40.12 -4.15
C ARG A 248 12.87 -38.82 -3.43
N LEU A 249 13.89 -37.98 -3.27
CA LEU A 249 13.69 -36.62 -2.78
C LEU A 249 13.03 -35.76 -3.88
N ARG A 250 11.94 -35.09 -3.52
CA ARG A 250 11.20 -34.15 -4.37
C ARG A 250 11.15 -32.76 -3.70
N LYS A 251 10.77 -31.77 -4.47
CA LYS A 251 10.53 -30.40 -4.02
C LYS A 251 9.17 -29.95 -4.49
N ALA A 252 8.46 -29.26 -3.64
CA ALA A 252 7.27 -28.50 -4.00
C ALA A 252 7.62 -27.03 -3.84
N ASP A 253 7.52 -26.27 -4.94
CA ASP A 253 8.04 -24.92 -5.04
C ASP A 253 6.86 -23.91 -5.12
N GLY A 254 6.90 -22.93 -4.22
CA GLY A 254 6.12 -21.71 -4.38
C GLY A 254 7.00 -20.66 -5.06
N LEU A 255 6.71 -20.35 -6.31
CA LEU A 255 7.55 -19.47 -7.13
C LEU A 255 7.66 -18.07 -6.53
N GLY A 256 8.85 -17.51 -6.58
CA GLY A 256 9.11 -16.12 -6.24
C GLY A 256 8.52 -15.15 -7.25
N ALA A 257 8.58 -13.86 -6.93
CA ALA A 257 8.14 -12.79 -7.82
C ALA A 257 9.02 -11.56 -7.66
N THR A 258 9.18 -10.77 -8.71
CA THR A 258 9.79 -9.44 -8.62
C THR A 258 8.72 -8.38 -8.65
N VAL A 259 8.66 -7.54 -7.61
CA VAL A 259 7.65 -6.49 -7.45
C VAL A 259 8.27 -5.13 -7.73
N ALA A 260 7.67 -4.39 -8.67
CA ALA A 260 8.06 -3.02 -8.97
C ALA A 260 7.19 -2.05 -8.14
N VAL A 261 7.85 -1.23 -7.33
CA VAL A 261 7.22 -0.23 -6.46
C VAL A 261 7.59 1.17 -6.94
N ALA A 262 6.59 1.98 -7.25
CA ALA A 262 6.80 3.36 -7.68
C ALA A 262 7.48 4.17 -6.57
N ALA A 263 8.49 4.96 -6.95
CA ALA A 263 9.07 5.93 -6.02
C ALA A 263 8.00 6.96 -5.65
N VAL A 264 7.85 7.25 -4.36
CA VAL A 264 7.08 8.40 -3.93
C VAL A 264 7.85 9.64 -4.39
N VAL A 265 7.31 10.36 -5.37
CA VAL A 265 7.77 11.72 -5.64
C VAL A 265 7.38 12.51 -4.39
N ALA A 266 8.36 12.79 -3.54
CA ALA A 266 8.12 13.63 -2.38
C ALA A 266 7.52 14.95 -2.87
N PRO A 267 6.38 15.42 -2.31
CA PRO A 267 5.89 16.75 -2.64
C PRO A 267 7.01 17.75 -2.35
N PRO A 268 7.18 18.80 -3.19
CA PRO A 268 8.23 19.78 -2.99
C PRO A 268 8.17 20.23 -1.54
N SER A 269 9.32 20.19 -0.89
CA SER A 269 9.45 20.52 0.54
C SER A 269 8.75 21.84 0.83
N SER A 270 8.12 21.97 1.98
CA SER A 270 7.40 23.18 2.38
C SER A 270 8.29 24.43 2.34
N SER A 271 9.62 24.27 2.44
CA SER A 271 10.63 25.33 2.24
C SER A 271 10.59 25.92 0.83
N ALA A 272 10.49 25.11 -0.22
CA ALA A 272 10.41 25.60 -1.60
C ALA A 272 9.14 26.43 -1.85
N ARG A 273 8.03 26.07 -1.23
CA ARG A 273 6.79 26.86 -1.28
C ARG A 273 6.93 28.18 -0.50
N LEU A 274 7.58 28.14 0.66
CA LEU A 274 7.81 29.32 1.46
C LEU A 274 8.72 30.31 0.73
N GLU A 275 9.77 29.86 0.08
CA GLU A 275 10.66 30.68 -0.76
C GLU A 275 9.91 31.33 -1.93
N LEU A 276 9.08 30.57 -2.64
CA LEU A 276 8.23 31.11 -3.71
C LEU A 276 7.27 32.21 -3.21
N TRP A 277 6.66 32.02 -2.03
CA TRP A 277 5.82 33.04 -1.42
C TRP A 277 6.61 34.28 -0.98
N LEU A 278 7.83 34.12 -0.46
CA LEU A 278 8.72 35.22 -0.11
C LEU A 278 9.14 36.04 -1.36
N TYR A 279 9.49 35.37 -2.46
CA TYR A 279 9.77 36.05 -3.72
C TYR A 279 8.54 36.77 -4.28
N ALA A 280 7.38 36.17 -4.24
CA ALA A 280 6.13 36.80 -4.66
C ALA A 280 5.77 38.02 -3.78
N ALA A 281 5.96 37.93 -2.48
CA ALA A 281 5.72 39.03 -1.54
C ALA A 281 6.70 40.20 -1.75
N THR A 282 7.98 39.94 -1.96
CA THR A 282 8.99 40.97 -2.21
C THR A 282 8.79 41.68 -3.54
N THR A 283 8.43 40.93 -4.60
CA THR A 283 8.09 41.54 -5.90
C THR A 283 6.81 42.37 -5.83
N ALA A 284 5.78 41.92 -5.12
CA ALA A 284 4.56 42.68 -4.90
C ALA A 284 4.80 43.96 -4.09
N ALA A 285 5.60 43.87 -3.03
CA ALA A 285 5.99 45.04 -2.24
C ALA A 285 6.81 46.04 -3.06
N GLY A 286 7.75 45.57 -3.88
CA GLY A 286 8.56 46.41 -4.76
C GLY A 286 7.71 47.12 -5.82
N THR A 287 6.76 46.43 -6.46
CA THR A 287 5.84 47.03 -7.41
C THR A 287 4.89 48.04 -6.77
N LEU A 288 4.37 47.77 -5.59
CA LEU A 288 3.55 48.69 -4.82
C LEU A 288 4.32 49.97 -4.46
N ALA A 289 5.54 49.82 -3.96
CA ALA A 289 6.41 50.95 -3.63
C ALA A 289 6.69 51.83 -4.88
N LEU A 290 6.97 51.20 -6.02
CA LEU A 290 7.21 51.87 -7.28
C LEU A 290 5.97 52.63 -7.77
N LEU A 291 4.79 52.03 -7.66
CA LEU A 291 3.52 52.67 -7.96
C LEU A 291 3.24 53.89 -7.06
N LEU A 292 3.43 53.73 -5.74
CA LEU A 292 3.23 54.82 -4.80
C LEU A 292 4.22 55.97 -5.03
N TRP A 293 5.46 55.69 -5.41
CA TRP A 293 6.47 56.71 -5.76
C TRP A 293 6.20 57.39 -7.10
N ALA A 294 5.72 56.64 -8.13
CA ALA A 294 5.45 57.17 -9.44
C ALA A 294 4.10 57.94 -9.51
N TRP A 295 3.11 57.53 -8.71
CA TRP A 295 1.77 58.09 -8.73
C TRP A 295 1.71 59.62 -8.61
N PRO A 296 2.34 60.27 -7.60
CA PRO A 296 2.30 61.72 -7.47
C PRO A 296 3.00 62.43 -8.63
N ARG A 297 4.07 61.82 -9.22
CA ARG A 297 4.77 62.35 -10.37
C ARG A 297 3.91 62.31 -11.63
N VAL A 298 3.19 61.22 -11.82
CA VAL A 298 2.24 61.11 -12.96
C VAL A 298 1.07 62.08 -12.78
N GLN A 299 0.55 62.26 -11.58
CA GLN A 299 -0.50 63.22 -11.29
C GLN A 299 -0.01 64.66 -11.54
N ALA A 300 1.18 65.01 -11.04
CA ALA A 300 1.78 66.31 -11.29
C ALA A 300 2.04 66.57 -12.80
N ALA A 301 2.53 65.58 -13.54
CA ALA A 301 2.71 65.68 -15.01
C ALA A 301 1.38 65.88 -15.75
N ARG A 302 0.31 65.15 -15.34
CA ARG A 302 -1.03 65.33 -15.89
C ARG A 302 -1.60 66.71 -15.59
N ALA A 303 -1.43 67.17 -14.34
CA ALA A 303 -1.88 68.53 -13.97
C ALA A 303 -1.10 69.60 -14.74
N ALA A 304 0.22 69.48 -14.87
CA ALA A 304 1.04 70.37 -15.64
C ALA A 304 0.65 70.40 -17.13
N ARG A 305 0.32 69.23 -17.72
CA ARG A 305 -0.20 69.16 -19.10
C ARG A 305 -1.53 69.88 -19.24
N ARG A 306 -2.45 69.68 -18.28
CA ARG A 306 -3.75 70.39 -18.31
C ARG A 306 -3.56 71.89 -18.20
N ALA A 307 -2.76 72.33 -17.25
CA ALA A 307 -2.47 73.75 -17.11
C ALA A 307 -1.84 74.38 -18.35
N ARG A 308 -0.89 73.68 -18.99
CA ARG A 308 -0.30 74.13 -20.27
C ARG A 308 -1.32 74.19 -21.40
N TRP A 309 -2.22 73.19 -21.42
CA TRP A 309 -3.30 73.16 -22.42
C TRP A 309 -4.29 74.30 -22.20
N GLU A 310 -4.74 74.55 -20.99
CA GLU A 310 -5.64 75.64 -20.64
C GLU A 310 -5.02 77.04 -20.89
N ALA A 311 -3.70 77.16 -20.74
CA ALA A 311 -2.99 78.37 -21.04
C ALA A 311 -2.67 78.57 -22.53
N SER A 312 -2.88 77.59 -23.39
CA SER A 312 -2.47 77.56 -24.77
C SER A 312 -3.37 78.45 -25.67
N GLU A 313 -2.78 79.03 -26.71
CA GLU A 313 -3.48 79.72 -27.74
C GLU A 313 -4.58 78.91 -28.46
N PRO A 314 -4.32 77.62 -28.84
CA PRO A 314 -5.36 76.78 -29.43
C PRO A 314 -6.60 76.56 -28.57
N LYS A 315 -6.44 76.52 -27.27
CA LYS A 315 -7.55 76.41 -26.32
C LYS A 315 -8.35 77.72 -26.27
N ALA A 316 -7.67 78.83 -26.14
CA ALA A 316 -8.29 80.17 -26.17
C ALA A 316 -9.04 80.42 -27.43
N PHE A 317 -8.53 79.98 -28.61
CA PHE A 317 -9.21 80.11 -29.90
C PHE A 317 -10.47 79.23 -29.98
N ARG A 318 -10.44 77.98 -29.42
CA ARG A 318 -11.65 77.16 -29.37
C ARG A 318 -12.73 77.76 -28.46
N ASP A 319 -12.33 78.38 -27.37
CA ASP A 319 -13.26 79.02 -26.45
C ASP A 319 -13.90 80.27 -27.16
N LEU A 320 -13.12 81.03 -27.96
CA LEU A 320 -13.62 82.09 -28.78
C LEU A 320 -14.61 81.58 -29.86
N GLN A 321 -14.28 80.50 -30.56
CA GLN A 321 -15.19 79.86 -31.49
C GLN A 321 -16.49 79.39 -30.85
N LYS A 322 -16.41 78.87 -29.63
CA LYS A 322 -17.59 78.52 -28.89
C LYS A 322 -18.44 79.72 -28.51
N ALA A 323 -17.84 80.82 -28.03
CA ALA A 323 -18.53 82.05 -27.73
C ALA A 323 -19.22 82.65 -28.93
N CYS A 324 -18.57 82.59 -30.12
CA CYS A 324 -19.19 83.05 -31.40
C CYS A 324 -20.41 82.21 -31.78
N ARG A 325 -20.41 80.89 -31.44
CA ARG A 325 -21.57 80.03 -31.70
C ARG A 325 -22.73 80.34 -30.78
N ASP A 326 -22.41 80.68 -29.50
CA ASP A 326 -23.42 81.02 -28.51
C ASP A 326 -24.05 82.41 -28.75
N GLY A 327 -23.45 83.27 -29.61
CA GLY A 327 -24.02 84.50 -30.17
C GLY A 327 -24.07 85.68 -29.16
N ASP A 328 -23.50 85.61 -27.96
CA ASP A 328 -23.45 86.74 -27.03
C ASP A 328 -22.22 87.63 -27.28
N ALA A 329 -22.42 88.91 -27.70
CA ALA A 329 -21.34 89.82 -28.00
C ALA A 329 -20.35 90.06 -26.84
N ARG A 330 -20.82 90.08 -25.62
CA ARG A 330 -19.93 90.25 -24.43
C ARG A 330 -19.05 89.03 -24.16
N SER A 331 -19.60 87.85 -24.38
CA SER A 331 -18.85 86.62 -24.26
C SER A 331 -17.81 86.46 -25.35
N VAL A 332 -18.14 86.83 -26.58
CA VAL A 332 -17.19 86.88 -27.72
C VAL A 332 -16.10 87.88 -27.42
N TYR A 333 -16.38 89.07 -26.96
CA TYR A 333 -15.36 90.11 -26.62
C TYR A 333 -14.40 89.61 -25.54
N ARG A 334 -14.90 88.99 -24.48
CA ARG A 334 -14.05 88.40 -23.38
C ARG A 334 -13.15 87.28 -23.95
N ALA A 335 -13.73 86.41 -24.73
CA ALA A 335 -12.96 85.26 -25.32
C ALA A 335 -11.94 85.74 -26.34
N PHE A 336 -12.28 86.77 -27.14
CA PHE A 336 -11.38 87.41 -28.07
C PHE A 336 -10.18 88.11 -27.38
N THR A 337 -10.45 88.84 -26.33
CA THR A 337 -9.39 89.51 -25.55
C THR A 337 -8.40 88.48 -24.96
N VAL A 338 -8.88 87.35 -24.36
CA VAL A 338 -8.04 86.28 -23.86
C VAL A 338 -7.23 85.61 -24.96
N TRP A 339 -7.86 85.32 -26.13
CA TRP A 339 -7.17 84.75 -27.29
C TRP A 339 -6.11 85.72 -27.87
N ARG A 340 -6.43 87.00 -28.01
CA ARG A 340 -5.51 88.03 -28.52
C ARG A 340 -4.23 88.16 -27.67
N GLN A 341 -4.39 88.09 -26.34
CA GLN A 341 -3.26 88.12 -25.40
C GLN A 341 -2.34 86.92 -25.54
N ARG A 342 -2.86 85.76 -26.00
CA ARG A 342 -2.12 84.50 -26.18
C ARG A 342 -1.64 84.31 -27.62
N SER A 343 -2.04 85.21 -28.52
CA SER A 343 -1.67 85.14 -29.93
C SER A 343 -0.43 86.02 -30.19
N ASP A 344 0.56 85.53 -30.90
CA ASP A 344 1.76 86.23 -31.31
C ASP A 344 1.44 87.34 -32.38
N ARG A 345 0.16 87.46 -32.83
CA ARG A 345 -0.29 88.35 -33.89
C ARG A 345 -1.22 89.47 -33.39
N ALA A 346 -1.06 89.89 -32.18
CA ALA A 346 -1.93 90.86 -31.56
C ALA A 346 -2.08 92.17 -32.31
N ALA A 347 -1.03 92.61 -33.12
CA ALA A 347 -1.07 93.75 -33.94
C ALA A 347 -1.92 93.60 -35.21
N ALA A 348 -1.96 92.38 -35.81
CA ALA A 348 -2.79 92.11 -37.02
C ALA A 348 -4.26 91.93 -36.68
N LEU A 349 -4.62 91.88 -35.39
CA LEU A 349 -5.98 91.70 -34.89
C LEU A 349 -6.67 92.99 -34.44
N SER A 350 -6.01 94.13 -34.63
CA SER A 350 -6.51 95.44 -34.19
C SER A 350 -7.86 95.82 -34.81
N SER A 351 -8.06 95.54 -36.14
CA SER A 351 -9.33 95.80 -36.79
C SER A 351 -10.49 94.93 -36.27
N PHE A 352 -10.21 93.72 -35.90
CA PHE A 352 -11.20 92.83 -35.26
C PHE A 352 -11.53 93.30 -33.84
N ALA A 353 -10.55 93.89 -33.12
CA ALA A 353 -10.79 94.45 -31.80
C ALA A 353 -11.75 95.66 -31.90
N GLU A 354 -11.46 96.58 -32.82
CA GLU A 354 -12.33 97.75 -33.04
C GLU A 354 -13.75 97.34 -33.43
N GLU A 355 -13.92 96.34 -34.31
CA GLU A 355 -15.23 95.84 -34.73
C GLU A 355 -16.03 95.30 -33.54
N ILE A 356 -15.46 94.44 -32.72
CA ILE A 356 -16.18 93.88 -31.58
C ILE A 356 -16.39 94.88 -30.45
N GLU A 357 -15.42 95.79 -30.21
CA GLU A 357 -15.54 96.84 -29.23
C GLU A 357 -16.70 97.80 -29.60
N SER A 358 -16.74 98.27 -30.88
CA SER A 358 -17.84 99.13 -31.35
C SER A 358 -19.19 98.44 -31.15
N THR A 359 -19.29 97.14 -31.39
CA THR A 359 -20.55 96.40 -31.25
C THR A 359 -20.95 96.30 -29.82
N VAL A 360 -20.02 95.99 -28.89
CA VAL A 360 -20.30 95.83 -27.47
C VAL A 360 -20.61 97.17 -26.77
N PHE A 361 -19.87 98.24 -27.04
CA PHE A 361 -20.00 99.55 -26.42
C PHE A 361 -21.03 100.48 -27.01
N ALA A 362 -21.33 100.38 -28.33
CA ALA A 362 -22.35 101.15 -28.98
C ALA A 362 -23.74 100.52 -28.89
N ALA A 363 -23.92 99.41 -28.17
CA ALA A 363 -25.14 98.66 -28.05
C ALA A 363 -25.79 98.28 -29.40
N ALA A 364 -24.96 98.08 -30.41
CA ALA A 364 -25.48 97.68 -31.71
C ALA A 364 -26.00 96.26 -31.71
N PRO A 365 -27.05 95.93 -32.44
CA PRO A 365 -27.61 94.57 -32.47
C PRO A 365 -26.56 93.64 -33.07
N TRP A 366 -26.19 92.62 -32.38
CA TRP A 366 -25.29 91.57 -32.80
C TRP A 366 -26.05 90.28 -33.17
N SER A 367 -26.11 89.93 -34.41
CA SER A 367 -26.80 88.69 -34.82
C SER A 367 -25.91 87.50 -34.88
N GLN A 368 -26.48 86.31 -34.76
CA GLN A 368 -25.75 85.05 -34.83
C GLN A 368 -25.01 84.88 -36.14
N ALA A 369 -25.57 85.35 -37.24
CA ALA A 369 -24.89 85.36 -38.55
C ALA A 369 -23.64 86.25 -38.54
N GLN A 370 -23.66 87.43 -37.88
CA GLN A 370 -22.48 88.29 -37.73
C GLN A 370 -21.40 87.60 -36.84
N ALA A 371 -21.80 86.90 -35.79
CA ALA A 371 -20.88 86.15 -34.92
C ALA A 371 -20.20 85.03 -35.72
N GLN A 372 -20.91 84.34 -36.57
CA GLN A 372 -20.34 83.26 -37.40
C GLN A 372 -19.37 83.82 -38.42
N SER A 373 -19.76 84.88 -39.18
CA SER A 373 -18.85 85.51 -40.13
C SER A 373 -17.60 86.08 -39.47
N PHE A 374 -17.74 86.68 -38.32
CA PHE A 374 -16.60 87.12 -37.50
C PHE A 374 -15.65 85.94 -37.12
N SER A 375 -16.19 84.81 -36.70
CA SER A 375 -15.42 83.60 -36.40
C SER A 375 -14.68 83.05 -37.63
N GLU A 376 -15.33 83.04 -38.81
CA GLU A 376 -14.69 82.56 -40.03
C GLU A 376 -13.54 83.49 -40.49
N ARG A 377 -13.75 84.81 -40.45
CA ARG A 377 -12.70 85.78 -40.77
C ARG A 377 -11.51 85.66 -39.80
N LEU A 378 -11.78 85.46 -38.49
CA LEU A 378 -10.73 85.23 -37.51
C LEU A 378 -9.97 83.95 -37.79
N ALA A 379 -10.68 82.85 -38.15
CA ALA A 379 -10.04 81.57 -38.50
C ALA A 379 -9.12 81.71 -39.72
N LEU A 380 -9.49 82.52 -40.70
CA LEU A 380 -8.65 82.84 -41.84
C LEU A 380 -7.42 83.69 -41.45
N ALA A 381 -7.60 84.70 -40.58
CA ALA A 381 -6.52 85.55 -40.07
C ALA A 381 -5.50 84.76 -39.18
N ARG A 382 -5.95 83.62 -38.61
CA ARG A 382 -5.13 82.75 -37.83
C ARG A 382 -4.21 81.88 -38.70
N ARG A 383 -4.53 81.63 -39.99
CA ARG A 383 -3.72 80.74 -40.85
C ARG A 383 -2.30 81.33 -40.98
N PRO A 384 -1.24 80.52 -40.89
CA PRO A 384 0.11 81.01 -41.10
C PRO A 384 0.24 81.46 -42.50
N THR A 385 0.71 82.70 -42.73
CA THR A 385 1.20 83.15 -44.02
C THR A 385 2.49 82.37 -44.26
N ASP A 386 2.52 81.63 -45.39
CA ASP A 386 3.68 80.84 -45.79
C ASP A 386 4.93 81.73 -45.87
N ARG A 387 5.76 81.76 -44.88
CA ARG A 387 7.15 82.17 -45.00
C ARG A 387 7.93 81.00 -45.52
N LYS A 388 8.52 81.20 -46.72
CA LYS A 388 9.43 80.22 -47.34
C LYS A 388 10.39 79.63 -46.34
N ALA A 389 10.47 78.31 -46.36
CA ALA A 389 11.43 77.54 -45.61
C ALA A 389 12.86 78.00 -45.94
N ASP A 390 13.55 78.59 -45.02
CA ASP A 390 15.02 78.65 -45.04
C ASP A 390 15.53 77.20 -44.92
N MET A 391 16.20 76.76 -45.96
CA MET A 391 16.81 75.44 -46.06
C MET A 391 17.88 75.27 -44.96
N ILE A 392 17.60 74.51 -43.98
CA ILE A 392 18.58 74.05 -43.03
C ILE A 392 19.46 73.00 -43.72
N VAL A 393 20.70 73.41 -44.07
CA VAL A 393 21.75 72.53 -44.53
C VAL A 393 22.20 71.67 -43.35
N LEU A 394 21.89 70.40 -43.43
CA LEU A 394 22.36 69.41 -42.45
C LEU A 394 23.88 69.27 -42.60
N PRO A 395 24.61 69.21 -41.49
CA PRO A 395 26.05 68.89 -41.51
C PRO A 395 26.32 67.46 -41.94
N PRO A 396 27.49 67.17 -42.56
CA PRO A 396 27.79 65.82 -43.09
C PRO A 396 27.87 64.77 -42.01
N LEU A 397 27.34 63.59 -42.31
CA LEU A 397 27.13 62.45 -41.43
C LEU A 397 28.37 61.59 -41.07
N ASN A 398 29.59 62.03 -41.48
CA ASN A 398 30.80 61.32 -41.15
C ASN A 398 31.92 62.29 -40.71
N PRO A 399 32.45 62.17 -39.45
CA PRO A 399 33.75 62.72 -39.14
C PRO A 399 34.80 61.79 -39.74
N VAL A 400 35.64 62.30 -40.57
CA VAL A 400 36.84 61.60 -41.07
C VAL A 400 37.91 61.69 -39.98
N THR A 401 38.37 60.45 -39.57
CA THR A 401 39.46 60.04 -38.69
C THR A 401 39.31 60.33 -37.19
#